data_9e6087c377408f27348047948a3af585
#
_entry.id   9e6087c377408f27348047948a3af585
#
_cell.length_a   1.000
_cell.length_b   1.000
_cell.length_c   1.000
_cell.angle_alpha   90.00
_cell.angle_beta   90.00
_cell.angle_gamma   90.00
#
_symmetry.space_group_name_H-M   'P 1'
#
loop_
_entity.id
_entity.type
_entity.pdbx_description
1 polymer ?
#
loop_
_entity_poly.entity_id
_entity_poly.type
_entity_poly.pdbx_seq_one_letter_code
_entity_poly.pdbx_strand_id
1 'polypeptide(L)'
;STLLPTGSGKGYRAYFCNNCGAYLYCKYNVAKSRIAIRTATLDQPITPQAHIFVKDKDPWIEIINKDICHEAMYDRETTWPKESLKRLSEKENN
;
A
#
# COMPACT_ATOMS: atom_id res chain seq x y z
N SER A 1 17.31 6.42 0.20
CA SER A 1 16.17 5.96 -0.60
C SER A 1 16.65 5.29 -1.89
N THR A 2 15.84 4.41 -2.44
CA THR A 2 16.16 3.68 -3.66
C THR A 2 14.97 3.72 -4.61
N LEU A 3 15.20 4.01 -5.88
CA LEU A 3 14.17 3.95 -6.92
C LEU A 3 14.08 2.53 -7.44
N LEU A 4 12.87 1.95 -7.40
CA LEU A 4 12.62 0.57 -7.81
C LEU A 4 11.55 0.52 -8.90
N PRO A 5 11.58 -0.49 -9.79
CA PRO A 5 10.55 -0.65 -10.82
C PRO A 5 9.21 -1.11 -10.21
N THR A 6 8.12 -0.81 -10.93
CA THR A 6 6.77 -1.27 -10.55
C THR A 6 6.04 -1.79 -11.77
N GLY A 7 4.91 -2.47 -11.53
CA GLY A 7 4.05 -2.95 -12.61
C GLY A 7 3.46 -1.85 -13.48
N SER A 8 3.36 -0.62 -12.97
CA SER A 8 2.90 0.53 -13.74
C SER A 8 3.94 1.06 -14.73
N GLY A 9 5.20 0.64 -14.59
CA GLY A 9 6.32 1.15 -15.38
C GLY A 9 6.84 2.50 -14.94
N LYS A 10 6.22 3.14 -13.94
CA LYS A 10 6.61 4.49 -13.48
C LYS A 10 7.51 4.47 -12.25
N GLY A 11 7.62 3.32 -11.60
CA GLY A 11 8.49 3.12 -10.46
C GLY A 11 7.98 3.70 -9.15
N TYR A 12 8.75 3.44 -8.11
CA TYR A 12 8.48 4.00 -6.78
C TYR A 12 9.81 4.17 -6.04
N ARG A 13 9.81 5.05 -5.06
CA ARG A 13 10.99 5.28 -4.23
C ARG A 13 10.76 4.69 -2.85
N ALA A 14 11.64 3.76 -2.46
CA ALA A 14 11.60 3.10 -1.16
C ALA A 14 12.53 3.81 -0.17
N TYR A 15 12.08 3.97 1.06
CA TYR A 15 12.82 4.64 2.13
C TYR A 15 13.11 3.66 3.26
N PHE A 16 14.36 3.60 3.67
CA PHE A 16 14.89 2.65 4.64
C PHE A 16 15.44 3.38 5.87
N CYS A 17 15.45 2.70 7.01
CA CYS A 17 16.13 3.20 8.20
C CYS A 17 17.64 3.20 7.95
N ASN A 18 18.30 4.35 8.18
CA ASN A 18 19.74 4.46 7.99
C ASN A 18 20.54 3.65 9.01
N ASN A 19 19.94 3.31 10.14
CA ASN A 19 20.61 2.59 11.22
C ASN A 19 20.54 1.08 11.06
N CYS A 20 19.38 0.53 10.72
CA CYS A 20 19.18 -0.93 10.67
C CYS A 20 18.77 -1.47 9.29
N GLY A 21 18.51 -0.60 8.32
CA GLY A 21 18.12 -1.01 6.97
C GLY A 21 16.66 -1.42 6.82
N ALA A 22 15.84 -1.29 7.86
CA ALA A 22 14.43 -1.67 7.77
C ALA A 22 13.69 -0.81 6.74
N TYR A 23 12.85 -1.44 5.94
CA TYR A 23 12.00 -0.75 4.99
C TYR A 23 10.86 -0.07 5.75
N LEU A 24 10.74 1.24 5.60
CA LEU A 24 9.78 2.04 6.37
C LEU A 24 8.55 2.44 5.56
N TYR A 25 8.75 3.03 4.40
CA TYR A 25 7.65 3.49 3.55
C TYR A 25 8.13 3.69 2.12
N CYS A 26 7.19 3.90 1.21
CA CYS A 26 7.53 4.24 -0.17
C CYS A 26 6.60 5.33 -0.72
N LYS A 27 7.06 5.96 -1.80
CA LYS A 27 6.29 6.92 -2.58
C LYS A 27 6.23 6.44 -4.01
N TYR A 28 5.02 6.23 -4.52
CA TYR A 28 4.81 5.85 -5.91
C TYR A 28 4.82 7.07 -6.80
N ASN A 29 5.49 6.98 -7.94
CA ASN A 29 5.52 8.10 -8.88
C ASN A 29 4.16 8.39 -9.51
N VAL A 30 3.27 7.40 -9.56
CA VAL A 30 1.89 7.55 -10.05
C VAL A 30 0.94 8.15 -9.02
N ALA A 31 1.35 8.26 -7.76
CA ALA A 31 0.48 8.66 -6.65
C ALA A 31 1.23 9.54 -5.66
N LYS A 32 1.69 10.69 -6.14
CA LYS A 32 2.61 11.57 -5.40
C LYS A 32 1.99 12.22 -4.16
N SER A 33 0.65 12.24 -4.06
CA SER A 33 -0.05 12.81 -2.91
C SER A 33 -0.08 11.88 -1.69
N ARG A 34 0.40 10.63 -1.83
CA ARG A 34 0.32 9.60 -0.79
C ARG A 34 1.66 8.96 -0.54
N ILE A 35 1.80 8.40 0.66
CA ILE A 35 2.89 7.48 0.99
C ILE A 35 2.30 6.15 1.41
N ALA A 36 3.01 5.05 1.14
CA ALA A 36 2.62 3.71 1.56
C ALA A 36 3.55 3.30 2.71
N ILE A 37 2.99 3.16 3.91
CA ILE A 37 3.74 2.87 5.13
C ILE A 37 3.72 1.38 5.40
N ARG A 38 4.88 0.83 5.78
CA ARG A 38 4.99 -0.54 6.28
C ARG A 38 4.45 -0.57 7.71
N THR A 39 3.22 -1.02 7.87
CA THR A 39 2.52 -0.96 9.17
C THR A 39 3.22 -1.78 10.26
N ALA A 40 3.98 -2.80 9.89
CA ALA A 40 4.75 -3.59 10.85
C ALA A 40 5.84 -2.78 11.55
N THR A 41 6.22 -1.60 11.03
CA THR A 41 7.20 -0.70 11.64
C THR A 41 6.56 0.34 12.57
N LEU A 42 5.24 0.37 12.67
CA LEU A 42 4.53 1.30 13.55
C LEU A 42 4.47 0.76 14.98
N ASP A 43 4.38 1.66 15.96
CA ASP A 43 4.32 1.29 17.37
C ASP A 43 2.99 0.63 17.74
N GLN A 44 1.93 0.86 16.98
CA GLN A 44 0.62 0.29 17.24
C GLN A 44 0.23 -0.68 16.11
N PRO A 45 -0.38 -1.84 16.45
CA PRO A 45 -0.83 -2.77 15.42
C PRO A 45 -2.02 -2.20 14.64
N ILE A 46 -2.05 -2.46 13.34
CA ILE A 46 -3.16 -2.08 12.47
C ILE A 46 -3.62 -3.34 11.75
N THR A 47 -4.92 -3.64 11.87
CA THR A 47 -5.52 -4.78 11.16
C THR A 47 -5.78 -4.39 9.70
N PRO A 48 -5.32 -5.21 8.74
CA PRO A 48 -5.58 -4.94 7.33
C PRO A 48 -7.09 -4.91 7.03
N GLN A 49 -7.50 -3.99 6.18
CA GLN A 49 -8.89 -3.85 5.74
C GLN A 49 -9.12 -4.44 4.35
N ALA A 50 -8.05 -4.79 3.64
CA ALA A 50 -8.13 -5.43 2.33
C ALA A 50 -6.84 -6.18 2.04
N HIS A 51 -6.94 -7.25 1.27
CA HIS A 51 -5.81 -8.03 0.78
C HIS A 51 -5.82 -7.99 -0.74
N ILE A 52 -4.70 -7.61 -1.33
CA ILE A 52 -4.58 -7.50 -2.80
C ILE A 52 -3.54 -8.50 -3.32
N PHE A 53 -3.64 -8.81 -4.61
CA PHE A 53 -2.73 -9.74 -5.28
C PHE A 53 -2.66 -11.10 -4.55
N VAL A 54 -3.79 -11.57 -4.06
CA VAL A 54 -3.90 -12.84 -3.33
C VAL A 54 -3.47 -14.01 -4.22
N LYS A 55 -3.64 -13.90 -5.53
CA LYS A 55 -3.21 -14.92 -6.50
C LYS A 55 -1.70 -15.19 -6.45
N ASP A 56 -0.91 -14.21 -5.99
CA ASP A 56 0.55 -14.29 -5.95
C ASP A 56 1.09 -14.69 -4.59
N LYS A 57 0.23 -14.95 -3.60
CA LYS A 57 0.69 -15.33 -2.27
C LYS A 57 1.30 -16.74 -2.27
N ASP A 58 2.24 -16.96 -1.36
CA ASP A 58 2.79 -18.29 -1.13
C ASP A 58 1.72 -19.22 -0.52
N PRO A 59 1.71 -20.52 -0.88
CA PRO A 59 0.67 -21.45 -0.43
C PRO A 59 0.56 -21.59 1.09
N TRP A 60 1.64 -21.34 1.84
CA TRP A 60 1.65 -21.48 3.29
C TRP A 60 1.12 -20.25 4.03
N ILE A 61 0.86 -19.14 3.32
CA ILE A 61 0.32 -17.93 3.93
C ILE A 61 -1.18 -18.05 4.10
N GLU A 62 -1.65 -17.86 5.33
CA GLU A 62 -3.08 -17.83 5.66
C GLU A 62 -3.57 -16.40 5.72
N ILE A 63 -4.75 -16.16 5.15
CA ILE A 63 -5.35 -14.83 5.11
C ILE A 63 -6.54 -14.79 6.04
N ILE A 64 -6.56 -13.82 6.95
CA ILE A 64 -7.74 -13.50 7.75
C ILE A 64 -8.67 -12.59 6.95
N ASN A 65 -9.96 -12.60 7.28
CA ASN A 65 -10.97 -11.72 6.62
C ASN A 65 -11.03 -11.92 5.10
N LYS A 66 -11.35 -13.16 4.69
CA LYS A 66 -11.36 -13.56 3.27
C LYS A 66 -12.34 -12.77 2.41
N ASP A 67 -13.35 -12.14 3.00
CA ASP A 67 -14.37 -11.36 2.28
C ASP A 67 -13.81 -10.05 1.67
N ILE A 68 -12.64 -9.61 2.10
CA ILE A 68 -11.99 -8.41 1.58
C ILE A 68 -10.74 -8.74 0.75
N CYS A 69 -10.69 -9.96 0.22
CA CYS A 69 -9.58 -10.41 -0.64
C CYS A 69 -9.84 -10.06 -2.10
N HIS A 70 -8.78 -9.66 -2.78
CA HIS A 70 -8.80 -9.36 -4.20
C HIS A 70 -7.67 -10.12 -4.90
N GLU A 71 -7.98 -10.82 -5.98
CA GLU A 71 -6.98 -11.62 -6.71
C GLU A 71 -5.84 -10.76 -7.25
N ALA A 72 -6.16 -9.54 -7.63
CA ALA A 72 -5.18 -8.56 -8.09
C ALA A 72 -5.42 -7.25 -7.32
N MET A 73 -5.44 -6.12 -8.00
CA MET A 73 -5.72 -4.84 -7.36
C MET A 73 -7.23 -4.66 -7.16
N TYR A 74 -7.62 -3.95 -6.10
CA TYR A 74 -9.02 -3.62 -5.83
C TYR A 74 -9.43 -2.34 -6.55
N ASP A 75 -10.76 -2.12 -6.66
CA ASP A 75 -11.31 -0.86 -7.12
C ASP A 75 -11.38 0.10 -5.92
N ARG A 76 -10.59 1.16 -5.97
CA ARG A 76 -10.51 2.16 -4.91
C ARG A 76 -11.87 2.81 -4.63
N GLU A 77 -12.64 3.10 -5.67
CA GLU A 77 -13.93 3.80 -5.54
C GLU A 77 -14.97 3.00 -4.77
N THR A 78 -14.92 1.66 -4.86
CA THR A 78 -15.86 0.78 -4.17
C THR A 78 -15.31 0.25 -2.84
N THR A 79 -14.01 0.26 -2.64
CA THR A 79 -13.35 -0.40 -1.48
C THR A 79 -13.01 0.58 -0.37
N TRP A 80 -12.56 1.78 -0.72
CA TRP A 80 -12.14 2.77 0.27
C TRP A 80 -13.34 3.42 0.95
N PRO A 81 -13.22 3.78 2.26
CA PRO A 81 -14.22 4.62 2.91
C PRO A 81 -14.38 5.95 2.18
N LYS A 82 -15.60 6.46 2.18
CA LYS A 82 -15.93 7.73 1.50
C LYS A 82 -15.06 8.89 1.98
N GLU A 83 -14.76 8.94 3.27
CA GLU A 83 -13.90 9.97 3.83
C GLU A 83 -12.48 9.93 3.28
N SER A 84 -11.96 8.73 3.04
CA SER A 84 -10.64 8.54 2.45
C SER A 84 -10.61 8.99 0.99
N LEU A 85 -11.66 8.68 0.23
CA LEU A 85 -11.79 9.12 -1.15
C LEU A 85 -11.87 10.63 -1.24
N LYS A 86 -12.60 11.26 -0.32
CA LYS A 86 -12.72 12.72 -0.26
C LYS A 86 -11.36 13.37 0.00
N ARG A 87 -10.62 12.86 0.98
CA ARG A 87 -9.28 13.38 1.29
C ARG A 87 -8.33 13.27 0.10
N LEU A 88 -8.39 12.14 -0.60
CA LEU A 88 -7.57 11.92 -1.78
C LEU A 88 -7.91 12.90 -2.90
N SER A 89 -9.21 13.11 -3.15
CA SER A 89 -9.70 14.05 -4.15
C SER A 89 -9.20 15.47 -3.86
N GLU A 90 -9.29 15.91 -2.60
CA GLU A 90 -8.82 17.23 -2.18
C GLU A 90 -7.31 17.39 -2.40
N LYS A 91 -6.52 16.36 -2.13
CA LYS A 91 -5.07 16.37 -2.33
C LYS A 91 -4.69 16.40 -3.80
N GLU A 92 -5.38 15.63 -4.63
CA GLU A 92 -5.08 15.53 -6.07
C GLU A 92 -5.50 16.79 -6.83
N ASN A 93 -6.48 17.54 -6.32
CA ASN A 93 -6.95 18.79 -6.92
C ASN A 93 -6.13 20.02 -6.50
N ASN A 94 -5.22 19.86 -5.59
CA ASN A 94 -4.29 20.89 -5.14
C ASN A 94 -2.89 20.62 -5.75
#